data_c16cce6a4e6972cacaabe2ed12083160
#
_entry.id   c16cce6a4e6972cacaabe2ed12083160
#
_cell.length_a   1.000
_cell.length_b   1.000
_cell.length_c   1.000
_cell.angle_alpha   90.00
_cell.angle_beta   90.00
_cell.angle_gamma   90.00
#
_symmetry.space_group_name_H-M   'P 1'
#
loop_
_entity.id
_entity.type
_entity.pdbx_description
1 polymer ?
#
loop_
_entity_poly.entity_id
_entity_poly.type
_entity_poly.pdbx_seq_one_letter_code
_entity_poly.pdbx_strand_id
1 'polypeptide(L)'
;MAQSKYAGYQSARSAIAAGRTSRLYVMWGDPYLTSRLVDMLRERMVAPGAGDFDFAVVDAATTSPADLVPAIRSAPFVSPRRLVVLERVKAFKARGRAQVAESDEADETGQGDVDPASPADETSWDYVFSDPPVTSCVVAITDGPPDARLRLTKAVLKRSQFVDCAVSGRDAQALASEVVRETVKDLRLKMGWRQQGLLVSTAGTDFGQLVRELEKIQLYCGDRVVTDEDVLLLAPRTAQADIWQLLDAIEAGKPGEAHRIVKAALARGESPVVLVASLASQVRIMARARERTEAGVPASALPGVLGANRFWVEQSLRRARLFDLNALYRSIRKLARIDLGIKTGMVDPEAAVESFVLALCAARGGGVPAGGNEKGRGTWPTPN
;
A
#
# COMPACT_ATOMS: atom_id res chain seq x y z
N MET A 1 -15.69 -14.53 -6.02
CA MET A 1 -14.39 -13.82 -6.16
C MET A 1 -13.77 -14.28 -7.46
N ALA A 2 -13.62 -13.42 -8.46
CA ALA A 2 -12.89 -13.76 -9.68
C ALA A 2 -11.43 -14.04 -9.28
N GLN A 3 -10.95 -15.25 -9.56
CA GLN A 3 -9.53 -15.57 -9.41
C GLN A 3 -8.75 -14.61 -10.30
N SER A 4 -7.82 -13.85 -9.70
CA SER A 4 -6.92 -12.99 -10.45
C SER A 4 -6.18 -13.85 -11.49
N LYS A 5 -6.18 -13.39 -12.75
CA LYS A 5 -5.46 -14.05 -13.85
C LYS A 5 -3.94 -14.07 -13.62
N TYR A 6 -3.47 -13.29 -12.65
CA TYR A 6 -2.06 -13.07 -12.34
C TYR A 6 -1.73 -13.56 -10.94
N ALA A 7 -0.49 -13.96 -10.73
CA ALA A 7 0.00 -14.34 -9.41
C ALA A 7 0.11 -13.09 -8.52
N GLY A 8 -0.41 -13.13 -7.31
CA GLY A 8 -0.15 -12.09 -6.32
C GLY A 8 1.25 -12.22 -5.71
N TYR A 9 1.71 -11.14 -5.05
CA TYR A 9 3.02 -11.07 -4.38
C TYR A 9 3.34 -12.30 -3.51
N GLN A 10 2.43 -12.72 -2.62
CA GLN A 10 2.66 -13.86 -1.71
C GLN A 10 2.85 -15.18 -2.44
N SER A 11 2.10 -15.40 -3.53
CA SER A 11 2.23 -16.60 -4.36
C SER A 11 3.57 -16.63 -5.09
N ALA A 12 3.98 -15.50 -5.67
CA ALA A 12 5.27 -15.35 -6.35
C ALA A 12 6.44 -15.55 -5.37
N ARG A 13 6.37 -14.91 -4.19
CA ARG A 13 7.34 -15.05 -3.10
C ARG A 13 7.53 -16.51 -2.67
N SER A 14 6.42 -17.22 -2.43
CA SER A 14 6.44 -18.62 -2.03
C SER A 14 7.02 -19.53 -3.14
N ALA A 15 6.71 -19.24 -4.41
CA ALA A 15 7.26 -19.99 -5.55
C ALA A 15 8.77 -19.79 -5.66
N ILE A 16 9.27 -18.56 -5.56
CA ILE A 16 10.70 -18.23 -5.61
C ILE A 16 11.43 -18.88 -4.44
N ALA A 17 10.90 -18.78 -3.22
CA ALA A 17 11.48 -19.41 -2.03
C ALA A 17 11.57 -20.94 -2.18
N ALA A 18 10.58 -21.57 -2.81
CA ALA A 18 10.58 -23.01 -3.11
C ALA A 18 11.46 -23.40 -4.32
N GLY A 19 12.18 -22.46 -4.94
CA GLY A 19 13.04 -22.70 -6.11
C GLY A 19 12.30 -22.81 -7.45
N ARG A 20 11.01 -22.56 -7.48
CA ARG A 20 10.23 -22.52 -8.72
C ARG A 20 10.36 -21.14 -9.34
N THR A 21 11.29 -21.01 -10.28
CA THR A 21 11.59 -19.74 -10.96
C THR A 21 11.24 -19.82 -12.44
N SER A 22 10.83 -18.70 -13.01
CA SER A 22 10.61 -18.50 -14.43
C SER A 22 11.81 -17.84 -15.10
N ARG A 23 11.89 -17.94 -16.42
CA ARG A 23 12.88 -17.20 -17.21
C ARG A 23 12.46 -15.75 -17.48
N LEU A 24 11.18 -15.45 -17.33
CA LEU A 24 10.62 -14.14 -17.59
C LEU A 24 9.54 -13.81 -16.55
N TYR A 25 9.67 -12.65 -15.94
CA TYR A 25 8.69 -12.07 -15.03
C TYR A 25 8.21 -10.72 -15.58
N VAL A 26 6.94 -10.42 -15.40
CA VAL A 26 6.37 -9.09 -15.59
C VAL A 26 5.72 -8.69 -14.27
N MET A 27 6.25 -7.65 -13.62
CA MET A 27 5.87 -7.23 -12.28
C MET A 27 5.38 -5.78 -12.28
N TRP A 28 4.38 -5.48 -11.46
CA TRP A 28 3.89 -4.12 -11.25
C TRP A 28 3.31 -3.96 -9.83
N GLY A 29 3.13 -2.73 -9.40
CA GLY A 29 2.51 -2.40 -8.12
C GLY A 29 3.48 -1.72 -7.16
N ASP A 30 3.51 -2.14 -5.91
CA ASP A 30 4.35 -1.51 -4.90
C ASP A 30 5.84 -1.70 -5.18
N PRO A 31 6.64 -0.59 -5.20
CA PRO A 31 8.07 -0.66 -5.52
C PRO A 31 8.89 -1.49 -4.54
N TYR A 32 8.57 -1.44 -3.25
CA TYR A 32 9.27 -2.23 -2.25
C TYR A 32 9.05 -3.73 -2.45
N LEU A 33 7.79 -4.13 -2.72
CA LEU A 33 7.47 -5.53 -2.93
C LEU A 33 8.07 -6.09 -4.23
N THR A 34 8.10 -5.30 -5.29
CA THR A 34 8.78 -5.70 -6.54
C THR A 34 10.28 -5.83 -6.34
N SER A 35 10.93 -4.86 -5.67
CA SER A 35 12.35 -4.93 -5.33
C SER A 35 12.67 -6.16 -4.47
N ARG A 36 11.86 -6.46 -3.47
CA ARG A 36 12.06 -7.65 -2.61
C ARG A 36 12.02 -8.97 -3.40
N LEU A 37 11.13 -9.08 -4.38
CA LEU A 37 11.11 -10.27 -5.27
C LEU A 37 12.36 -10.32 -6.16
N VAL A 38 12.83 -9.19 -6.65
CA VAL A 38 14.08 -9.09 -7.42
C VAL A 38 15.27 -9.52 -6.58
N ASP A 39 15.36 -9.06 -5.32
CA ASP A 39 16.42 -9.45 -4.39
C ASP A 39 16.42 -10.97 -4.13
N MET A 40 15.26 -11.56 -3.91
CA MET A 40 15.13 -13.02 -3.75
C MET A 40 15.56 -13.79 -5.01
N LEU A 41 15.26 -13.28 -6.21
CA LEU A 41 15.73 -13.87 -7.47
C LEU A 41 17.24 -13.73 -7.59
N ARG A 42 17.80 -12.56 -7.23
CA ARG A 42 19.25 -12.31 -7.22
C ARG A 42 19.98 -13.24 -6.28
N GLU A 43 19.57 -13.36 -5.04
CA GLU A 43 20.15 -14.26 -4.05
C GLU A 43 20.16 -15.73 -4.52
N ARG A 44 19.19 -16.12 -5.33
CA ARG A 44 19.05 -17.50 -5.80
C ARG A 44 19.80 -17.80 -7.09
N MET A 45 19.97 -16.81 -7.94
CA MET A 45 20.48 -17.00 -9.30
C MET A 45 21.90 -16.49 -9.50
N VAL A 46 22.27 -15.44 -8.75
CA VAL A 46 23.56 -14.75 -8.92
C VAL A 46 24.50 -15.20 -7.80
N ALA A 47 25.68 -15.67 -8.18
CA ALA A 47 26.67 -16.12 -7.23
C ALA A 47 27.22 -14.94 -6.39
N PRO A 48 27.55 -15.14 -5.10
CA PRO A 48 28.20 -14.11 -4.30
C PRO A 48 29.46 -13.58 -5.00
N GLY A 49 29.59 -12.26 -5.13
CA GLY A 49 30.72 -11.61 -5.80
C GLY A 49 30.61 -11.47 -7.33
N ALA A 50 29.61 -12.08 -7.96
CA ALA A 50 29.37 -11.95 -9.42
C ALA A 50 28.40 -10.82 -9.79
N GLY A 51 28.03 -9.94 -8.81
CA GLY A 51 26.93 -8.98 -8.93
C GLY A 51 26.99 -8.14 -10.21
N ASP A 52 28.07 -7.50 -10.52
CA ASP A 52 28.18 -6.56 -11.66
C ASP A 52 28.27 -7.24 -13.03
N PHE A 53 28.64 -8.53 -13.05
CA PHE A 53 28.74 -9.30 -14.29
C PHE A 53 27.46 -10.03 -14.65
N ASP A 54 26.80 -10.61 -13.67
CA ASP A 54 25.65 -11.50 -13.86
C ASP A 54 24.33 -10.90 -13.39
N PHE A 55 24.35 -9.66 -12.86
CA PHE A 55 23.19 -8.88 -12.49
C PHE A 55 23.24 -7.52 -13.18
N ALA A 56 22.17 -7.14 -13.88
CA ALA A 56 22.07 -5.85 -14.53
C ALA A 56 20.68 -5.25 -14.27
N VAL A 57 20.66 -3.95 -13.98
CA VAL A 57 19.43 -3.14 -13.92
C VAL A 57 19.51 -2.12 -15.04
N VAL A 58 18.53 -2.10 -15.93
CA VAL A 58 18.49 -1.23 -17.11
C VAL A 58 17.18 -0.47 -17.16
N ASP A 59 17.28 0.83 -17.38
CA ASP A 59 16.11 1.68 -17.57
C ASP A 59 15.56 1.55 -19.00
N ALA A 60 14.47 0.82 -19.12
CA ALA A 60 13.81 0.58 -20.41
C ALA A 60 13.04 1.81 -20.94
N ALA A 61 12.95 2.90 -20.18
CA ALA A 61 12.36 4.15 -20.68
C ALA A 61 13.36 4.97 -21.54
N THR A 62 14.66 4.76 -21.34
CA THR A 62 15.74 5.50 -22.01
C THR A 62 16.61 4.63 -22.92
N THR A 63 16.46 3.29 -22.86
CA THR A 63 17.25 2.32 -23.63
C THR A 63 16.37 1.74 -24.75
N SER A 64 16.91 1.67 -25.96
CA SER A 64 16.20 1.06 -27.08
C SER A 64 16.07 -0.46 -26.91
N PRO A 65 15.04 -1.09 -27.49
CA PRO A 65 14.91 -2.55 -27.46
C PRO A 65 16.15 -3.27 -28.02
N ALA A 66 16.77 -2.75 -29.07
CA ALA A 66 17.97 -3.34 -29.66
C ALA A 66 19.15 -3.37 -28.67
N ASP A 67 19.32 -2.31 -27.89
CA ASP A 67 20.40 -2.20 -26.90
C ASP A 67 20.20 -3.11 -25.68
N LEU A 68 18.96 -3.55 -25.43
CA LEU A 68 18.64 -4.49 -24.35
C LEU A 68 18.99 -5.94 -24.70
N VAL A 69 18.97 -6.30 -25.99
CA VAL A 69 19.18 -7.67 -26.45
C VAL A 69 20.55 -8.25 -26.01
N PRO A 70 21.68 -7.54 -26.17
CA PRO A 70 22.97 -8.04 -25.69
C PRO A 70 22.97 -8.31 -24.18
N ALA A 71 22.37 -7.43 -23.38
CA ALA A 71 22.30 -7.61 -21.91
C ALA A 71 21.53 -8.87 -21.52
N ILE A 72 20.46 -9.20 -22.26
CA ILE A 72 19.59 -10.34 -21.98
C ILE A 72 20.19 -11.66 -22.51
N ARG A 73 20.83 -11.61 -23.69
CA ARG A 73 21.32 -12.82 -24.38
C ARG A 73 22.75 -13.19 -24.03
N SER A 74 23.51 -12.33 -23.36
CA SER A 74 24.85 -12.65 -22.87
C SER A 74 24.80 -13.80 -21.88
N ALA A 75 25.74 -14.74 -22.02
CA ALA A 75 25.90 -15.82 -21.06
C ALA A 75 26.32 -15.27 -19.68
N PRO A 76 25.92 -15.91 -18.59
CA PRO A 76 26.44 -15.58 -17.26
C PRO A 76 27.95 -15.88 -17.19
N PHE A 77 28.67 -15.07 -16.42
CA PHE A 77 30.12 -15.18 -16.30
C PHE A 77 30.53 -16.19 -15.21
N VAL A 78 29.89 -16.14 -14.06
CA VAL A 78 30.19 -16.98 -12.89
C VAL A 78 28.96 -17.72 -12.37
N SER A 79 27.79 -17.07 -12.49
CA SER A 79 26.56 -17.56 -11.87
C SER A 79 25.87 -18.66 -12.69
N PRO A 80 25.00 -19.47 -12.09
CA PRO A 80 24.16 -20.41 -12.83
C PRO A 80 23.23 -19.71 -13.86
N ARG A 81 22.82 -18.49 -13.56
CA ARG A 81 21.96 -17.67 -14.41
C ARG A 81 22.31 -16.18 -14.30
N ARG A 82 22.13 -15.47 -15.37
CA ARG A 82 22.17 -14.00 -15.42
C ARG A 82 20.80 -13.46 -15.07
N LEU A 83 20.73 -12.43 -14.23
CA LEU A 83 19.50 -11.71 -13.89
C LEU A 83 19.53 -10.31 -14.50
N VAL A 84 18.56 -10.02 -15.35
CA VAL A 84 18.41 -8.69 -16.00
C VAL A 84 17.07 -8.09 -15.57
N VAL A 85 17.12 -6.94 -14.93
CA VAL A 85 15.93 -6.18 -14.49
C VAL A 85 15.76 -4.99 -15.44
N LEU A 86 14.59 -4.92 -16.07
CA LEU A 86 14.19 -3.83 -16.94
C LEU A 86 13.17 -2.98 -16.17
N GLU A 87 13.57 -1.78 -15.79
CA GLU A 87 12.69 -0.83 -15.09
C GLU A 87 11.90 0.02 -16.08
N ARG A 88 10.72 0.51 -15.66
CA ARG A 88 9.87 1.44 -16.39
C ARG A 88 9.49 0.96 -17.81
N VAL A 89 9.24 -0.33 -17.97
CA VAL A 89 8.88 -0.92 -19.27
C VAL A 89 7.49 -0.44 -19.70
N LYS A 90 7.41 0.29 -20.81
CA LYS A 90 6.15 0.83 -21.38
C LYS A 90 5.53 -0.08 -22.44
N ALA A 91 6.23 -1.09 -22.90
CA ALA A 91 5.80 -1.98 -23.99
C ALA A 91 4.46 -2.71 -23.74
N PHE A 92 4.07 -2.86 -22.48
CA PHE A 92 2.83 -3.53 -22.07
C PHE A 92 1.64 -2.58 -21.87
N LYS A 93 1.78 -1.27 -22.19
CA LYS A 93 0.70 -0.28 -22.14
C LYS A 93 0.26 0.11 -23.56
N ALA A 94 -1.06 0.24 -23.78
CA ALA A 94 -1.56 0.82 -25.02
C ALA A 94 -1.08 2.28 -25.14
N ARG A 95 -0.59 2.69 -26.30
CA ARG A 95 -0.26 4.09 -26.58
C ARG A 95 -1.55 4.91 -26.48
N GLY A 96 -1.56 5.91 -25.59
CA GLY A 96 -2.68 6.84 -25.50
C GLY A 96 -2.80 7.66 -26.79
N ARG A 97 -4.02 7.95 -27.21
CA ARG A 97 -4.36 8.70 -28.44
C ARG A 97 -3.71 10.11 -28.55
N ALA A 98 -3.08 10.59 -27.48
CA ALA A 98 -2.44 11.92 -27.42
C ALA A 98 -0.95 11.94 -27.84
N GLN A 99 -0.30 10.78 -28.07
CA GLN A 99 1.13 10.72 -28.49
C GLN A 99 1.31 10.45 -29.98
N VAL A 100 0.23 10.45 -30.76
CA VAL A 100 0.28 10.25 -32.24
C VAL A 100 0.55 11.55 -32.99
N ALA A 101 0.62 12.72 -32.32
CA ALA A 101 0.70 14.03 -32.97
C ALA A 101 2.14 14.57 -33.19
N GLU A 102 3.20 13.88 -32.78
CA GLU A 102 4.58 14.38 -32.92
C GLU A 102 5.52 13.49 -33.76
N SER A 103 5.00 12.49 -34.48
CA SER A 103 5.86 11.65 -35.35
C SER A 103 5.19 11.24 -36.66
N ASP A 104 4.31 12.07 -37.23
CA ASP A 104 3.77 11.89 -38.57
C ASP A 104 4.49 12.80 -39.59
N GLU A 105 5.71 12.44 -39.92
CA GLU A 105 6.26 12.60 -41.26
C GLU A 105 7.03 11.33 -41.61
N ALA A 106 6.35 10.36 -42.15
CA ALA A 106 6.76 9.37 -43.12
C ALA A 106 5.88 8.11 -43.07
N ASP A 107 5.23 7.88 -44.18
CA ASP A 107 4.71 6.62 -44.73
C ASP A 107 3.26 6.22 -44.45
N GLU A 108 2.35 6.90 -45.16
CA GLU A 108 1.09 6.30 -45.63
C GLU A 108 1.37 5.39 -46.85
N THR A 109 1.71 4.12 -46.61
CA THR A 109 1.41 3.04 -47.59
C THR A 109 1.51 1.67 -46.89
N GLY A 110 0.42 0.93 -46.92
CA GLY A 110 0.49 -0.54 -46.76
C GLY A 110 -0.29 -1.13 -45.62
N GLN A 111 -1.60 -1.37 -45.84
CA GLN A 111 -2.25 -2.56 -45.33
C GLN A 111 -1.51 -3.76 -45.92
N GLY A 112 -0.50 -4.23 -45.22
CA GLY A 112 0.20 -5.48 -45.52
C GLY A 112 -0.18 -6.51 -44.48
N ASP A 113 -0.82 -7.60 -44.91
CA ASP A 113 -0.90 -8.84 -44.15
C ASP A 113 0.52 -9.24 -43.73
N VAL A 114 0.84 -9.09 -42.44
CA VAL A 114 2.13 -9.46 -41.90
C VAL A 114 2.15 -10.99 -41.78
N ASP A 115 2.91 -11.62 -42.66
CA ASP A 115 3.22 -13.05 -42.66
C ASP A 115 3.72 -13.47 -41.27
N PRO A 116 3.07 -14.46 -40.60
CA PRO A 116 3.46 -14.90 -39.26
C PRO A 116 4.85 -15.57 -39.18
N ALA A 117 5.56 -15.70 -40.30
CA ALA A 117 6.88 -16.31 -40.39
C ALA A 117 8.05 -15.32 -40.57
N SER A 118 7.82 -14.01 -40.57
CA SER A 118 8.92 -13.05 -40.61
C SER A 118 9.71 -13.09 -39.28
N PRO A 119 11.06 -13.19 -39.31
CA PRO A 119 11.87 -13.13 -38.11
C PRO A 119 11.57 -11.82 -37.39
N ALA A 120 11.26 -11.91 -36.05
CA ALA A 120 10.99 -10.72 -35.25
C ALA A 120 12.18 -9.75 -35.39
N ASP A 121 11.91 -8.51 -35.78
CA ASP A 121 12.92 -7.47 -35.88
C ASP A 121 13.61 -7.30 -34.51
N GLU A 122 14.94 -7.40 -34.47
CA GLU A 122 15.75 -7.27 -33.24
C GLU A 122 15.53 -5.94 -32.52
N THR A 123 14.99 -4.96 -33.21
CA THR A 123 14.64 -3.63 -32.66
C THR A 123 13.28 -3.62 -31.94
N SER A 124 12.54 -4.73 -31.95
CA SER A 124 11.19 -4.78 -31.41
C SER A 124 11.14 -5.36 -29.97
N TRP A 125 10.16 -4.90 -29.20
CA TRP A 125 9.86 -5.46 -27.88
C TRP A 125 9.41 -6.94 -27.95
N ASP A 126 8.83 -7.36 -29.07
CA ASP A 126 8.47 -8.77 -29.31
C ASP A 126 9.72 -9.64 -29.29
N TYR A 127 10.84 -9.18 -29.87
CA TYR A 127 12.12 -9.89 -29.87
C TYR A 127 12.77 -9.94 -28.48
N VAL A 128 12.75 -8.81 -27.76
CA VAL A 128 13.28 -8.71 -26.37
C VAL A 128 12.65 -9.76 -25.45
N PHE A 129 11.33 -9.97 -25.57
CA PHE A 129 10.58 -10.90 -24.71
C PHE A 129 10.25 -12.25 -25.36
N SER A 130 10.74 -12.53 -26.57
CA SER A 130 10.35 -13.71 -27.35
C SER A 130 10.72 -15.04 -26.67
N ASP A 131 11.96 -15.22 -26.29
CA ASP A 131 12.45 -16.39 -25.57
C ASP A 131 13.83 -16.11 -24.97
N PRO A 132 13.89 -15.60 -23.73
CA PRO A 132 15.16 -15.43 -23.04
C PRO A 132 15.90 -16.76 -22.91
N PRO A 133 17.24 -16.78 -23.05
CA PRO A 133 18.04 -18.00 -22.88
C PRO A 133 17.74 -18.67 -21.55
N VAL A 134 17.90 -20.00 -21.48
CA VAL A 134 17.72 -20.76 -20.23
C VAL A 134 18.67 -20.32 -19.14
N THR A 135 19.78 -19.72 -19.53
CA THR A 135 20.81 -19.15 -18.66
C THR A 135 20.51 -17.72 -18.20
N SER A 136 19.40 -17.13 -18.65
CA SER A 136 19.01 -15.77 -18.29
C SER A 136 17.63 -15.78 -17.60
N CYS A 137 17.44 -14.82 -16.69
CA CYS A 137 16.16 -14.47 -16.12
C CYS A 137 15.92 -12.97 -16.35
N VAL A 138 14.83 -12.62 -16.98
CA VAL A 138 14.44 -11.24 -17.26
C VAL A 138 13.28 -10.85 -16.37
N VAL A 139 13.39 -9.72 -15.70
CA VAL A 139 12.31 -9.12 -14.90
C VAL A 139 11.93 -7.79 -15.53
N ALA A 140 10.73 -7.68 -16.06
CA ALA A 140 10.18 -6.44 -16.59
C ALA A 140 9.29 -5.78 -15.52
N ILE A 141 9.68 -4.60 -15.05
CA ILE A 141 8.90 -3.80 -14.08
C ILE A 141 8.12 -2.72 -14.85
N THR A 142 6.79 -2.72 -14.68
CA THR A 142 5.89 -1.78 -15.34
C THR A 142 5.18 -0.90 -14.32
N ASP A 143 4.80 0.35 -14.72
CA ASP A 143 4.11 1.30 -13.82
C ASP A 143 2.66 0.92 -13.50
N GLY A 144 2.18 -0.24 -13.94
CA GLY A 144 0.82 -0.72 -13.69
C GLY A 144 0.50 -1.98 -14.48
N PRO A 145 -0.73 -2.49 -14.37
CA PRO A 145 -1.10 -3.75 -14.99
C PRO A 145 -0.94 -3.70 -16.52
N PRO A 146 -0.38 -4.77 -17.12
CA PRO A 146 -0.26 -4.90 -18.57
C PRO A 146 -1.61 -4.91 -19.26
N ASP A 147 -1.73 -4.24 -20.41
CA ASP A 147 -2.95 -4.32 -21.23
C ASP A 147 -3.08 -5.71 -21.87
N ALA A 148 -4.05 -6.48 -21.40
CA ALA A 148 -4.31 -7.86 -21.84
C ALA A 148 -4.76 -7.97 -23.31
N ARG A 149 -5.10 -6.83 -23.98
CA ARG A 149 -5.52 -6.81 -25.37
C ARG A 149 -4.32 -6.83 -26.32
N LEU A 150 -3.16 -6.33 -25.88
CA LEU A 150 -1.95 -6.26 -26.70
C LEU A 150 -1.46 -7.65 -27.12
N ARG A 151 -1.00 -7.76 -28.38
CA ARG A 151 -0.41 -8.99 -28.94
C ARG A 151 0.78 -9.45 -28.10
N LEU A 152 1.70 -8.53 -27.77
CA LEU A 152 2.86 -8.77 -26.91
C LEU A 152 2.46 -9.36 -25.56
N THR A 153 1.49 -8.73 -24.85
CA THR A 153 1.02 -9.23 -23.54
C THR A 153 0.49 -10.67 -23.64
N LYS A 154 -0.29 -10.97 -24.69
CA LYS A 154 -0.84 -12.33 -24.92
C LYS A 154 0.25 -13.36 -25.20
N ALA A 155 1.26 -12.99 -25.98
CA ALA A 155 2.39 -13.87 -26.32
C ALA A 155 3.26 -14.15 -25.10
N VAL A 156 3.60 -13.10 -24.35
CA VAL A 156 4.46 -13.17 -23.17
C VAL A 156 3.75 -13.92 -22.01
N LEU A 157 2.44 -13.73 -21.83
CA LEU A 157 1.67 -14.39 -20.75
C LEU A 157 1.76 -15.93 -20.76
N LYS A 158 1.94 -16.52 -21.92
CA LYS A 158 2.03 -17.99 -22.06
C LYS A 158 3.37 -18.57 -21.57
N ARG A 159 4.42 -17.74 -21.47
CA ARG A 159 5.81 -18.17 -21.23
C ARG A 159 6.44 -17.52 -20.00
N SER A 160 5.73 -16.61 -19.35
CA SER A 160 6.23 -15.79 -18.24
C SER A 160 5.33 -15.86 -17.03
N GLN A 161 5.82 -15.37 -15.90
CA GLN A 161 5.05 -15.17 -14.71
C GLN A 161 4.69 -13.70 -14.55
N PHE A 162 3.40 -13.39 -14.58
CA PHE A 162 2.87 -12.06 -14.31
C PHE A 162 2.57 -11.95 -12.82
N VAL A 163 3.14 -10.92 -12.17
CA VAL A 163 3.05 -10.76 -10.73
C VAL A 163 2.45 -9.39 -10.40
N ASP A 164 1.32 -9.43 -9.71
CA ASP A 164 0.65 -8.25 -9.19
C ASP A 164 1.13 -8.00 -7.75
N CYS A 165 1.94 -6.95 -7.58
CA CYS A 165 2.39 -6.46 -6.29
C CYS A 165 1.56 -5.26 -5.79
N ALA A 166 0.46 -4.91 -6.47
CA ALA A 166 -0.46 -3.90 -5.97
C ALA A 166 -1.27 -4.47 -4.80
N VAL A 167 -1.11 -3.86 -3.64
CA VAL A 167 -1.78 -4.28 -2.42
C VAL A 167 -2.56 -3.10 -1.84
N SER A 168 -3.78 -3.33 -1.41
CA SER A 168 -4.64 -2.28 -0.85
C SER A 168 -5.51 -2.78 0.31
N GLY A 169 -6.00 -1.85 1.10
CA GLY A 169 -6.96 -2.16 2.16
C GLY A 169 -6.42 -3.12 3.23
N ARG A 170 -7.18 -4.19 3.51
CA ARG A 170 -6.84 -5.15 4.56
C ARG A 170 -5.59 -5.96 4.27
N ASP A 171 -5.37 -6.30 3.02
CA ASP A 171 -4.22 -7.11 2.60
C ASP A 171 -2.92 -6.30 2.74
N ALA A 172 -2.96 -4.99 2.43
CA ALA A 172 -1.83 -4.09 2.66
C ALA A 172 -1.47 -4.00 4.16
N GLN A 173 -2.47 -3.93 5.04
CA GLN A 173 -2.22 -3.83 6.49
C GLN A 173 -1.68 -5.14 7.08
N ALA A 174 -2.19 -6.29 6.62
CA ALA A 174 -1.69 -7.59 7.03
C ALA A 174 -0.23 -7.77 6.57
N LEU A 175 0.06 -7.41 5.31
CA LEU A 175 1.39 -7.49 4.74
C LEU A 175 2.37 -6.50 5.39
N ALA A 176 1.94 -5.28 5.72
CA ALA A 176 2.76 -4.32 6.47
C ALA A 176 3.21 -4.87 7.83
N SER A 177 2.30 -5.53 8.54
CA SER A 177 2.63 -6.19 9.81
C SER A 177 3.62 -7.36 9.62
N GLU A 178 3.53 -8.07 8.51
CA GLU A 178 4.47 -9.15 8.15
C GLU A 178 5.85 -8.57 7.82
N VAL A 179 5.92 -7.55 6.97
CA VAL A 179 7.17 -6.86 6.60
C VAL A 179 7.87 -6.30 7.83
N VAL A 180 7.15 -5.62 8.72
CA VAL A 180 7.72 -5.11 9.98
C VAL A 180 8.29 -6.23 10.83
N ARG A 181 7.54 -7.32 10.99
CA ARG A 181 8.00 -8.48 11.80
C ARG A 181 9.28 -9.11 11.22
N GLU A 182 9.36 -9.26 9.91
CA GLU A 182 10.53 -9.81 9.23
C GLU A 182 11.72 -8.86 9.36
N THR A 183 11.55 -7.58 9.08
CA THR A 183 12.62 -6.58 9.18
C THR A 183 13.13 -6.44 10.62
N VAL A 184 12.26 -6.48 11.64
CA VAL A 184 12.66 -6.50 13.06
C VAL A 184 13.56 -7.69 13.36
N LYS A 185 13.27 -8.86 12.79
CA LYS A 185 14.11 -10.06 12.94
C LYS A 185 15.44 -9.92 12.20
N ASP A 186 15.42 -9.43 10.96
CA ASP A 186 16.61 -9.25 10.14
C ASP A 186 17.59 -8.24 10.76
N LEU A 187 17.05 -7.13 11.28
CA LEU A 187 17.80 -6.09 11.99
C LEU A 187 18.14 -6.47 13.45
N ARG A 188 17.68 -7.63 13.94
CA ARG A 188 17.86 -8.10 15.33
C ARG A 188 17.37 -7.11 16.39
N LEU A 189 16.34 -6.33 16.07
CA LEU A 189 15.76 -5.35 16.99
C LEU A 189 15.03 -6.04 18.16
N LYS A 190 15.27 -5.56 19.37
CA LYS A 190 14.52 -5.98 20.56
C LYS A 190 13.20 -5.18 20.64
N MET A 191 12.28 -5.46 19.72
CA MET A 191 11.02 -4.75 19.53
C MET A 191 9.83 -5.71 19.68
N GLY A 192 8.98 -5.44 20.66
CA GLY A 192 7.79 -6.25 20.94
C GLY A 192 6.68 -6.06 19.90
N TRP A 193 5.70 -6.96 19.88
CA TRP A 193 4.58 -6.90 18.95
C TRP A 193 3.74 -5.60 19.08
N ARG A 194 3.71 -5.02 20.29
CA ARG A 194 3.01 -3.77 20.57
C ARG A 194 3.66 -2.59 19.84
N GLN A 195 4.97 -2.45 19.94
CA GLN A 195 5.75 -1.41 19.27
C GLN A 195 5.71 -1.58 17.75
N GLN A 196 5.76 -2.84 17.26
CA GLN A 196 5.57 -3.14 15.83
C GLN A 196 4.21 -2.68 15.33
N GLY A 197 3.14 -2.99 16.09
CA GLY A 197 1.79 -2.51 15.78
C GLY A 197 1.66 -0.99 15.82
N LEU A 198 2.29 -0.35 16.79
CA LEU A 198 2.34 1.11 16.92
C LEU A 198 3.04 1.73 15.71
N LEU A 199 4.17 1.18 15.25
CA LEU A 199 4.87 1.64 14.05
C LEU A 199 3.98 1.56 12.80
N VAL A 200 3.35 0.41 12.53
CA VAL A 200 2.42 0.27 11.40
C VAL A 200 1.27 1.27 11.51
N SER A 201 0.83 1.57 12.73
CA SER A 201 -0.25 2.51 12.96
C SER A 201 0.12 3.96 12.67
N THR A 202 1.35 4.34 12.94
CA THR A 202 1.84 5.71 12.78
C THR A 202 2.40 5.99 11.39
N ALA A 203 3.15 5.04 10.83
CA ALA A 203 3.79 5.17 9.51
C ALA A 203 2.89 4.71 8.35
N GLY A 204 1.78 4.00 8.63
CA GLY A 204 0.86 3.53 7.59
C GLY A 204 1.30 2.23 6.94
N THR A 205 0.95 2.07 5.65
CA THR A 205 1.18 0.84 4.87
C THR A 205 2.14 1.03 3.70
N ASP A 206 2.94 2.09 3.71
CA ASP A 206 4.08 2.22 2.80
C ASP A 206 5.22 1.31 3.30
N PHE A 207 5.44 0.21 2.61
CA PHE A 207 6.40 -0.82 3.04
C PHE A 207 7.83 -0.29 3.06
N GLY A 208 8.23 0.50 2.05
CA GLY A 208 9.56 1.09 1.99
C GLY A 208 9.79 2.09 3.13
N GLN A 209 8.78 2.87 3.49
CA GLN A 209 8.86 3.76 4.62
C GLN A 209 8.97 3.00 5.94
N LEU A 210 8.17 1.96 6.15
CA LEU A 210 8.24 1.13 7.35
C LEU A 210 9.63 0.55 7.59
N VAL A 211 10.30 0.09 6.53
CA VAL A 211 11.67 -0.44 6.63
C VAL A 211 12.65 0.66 7.01
N ARG A 212 12.60 1.82 6.35
CA ARG A 212 13.45 2.98 6.71
C ARG A 212 13.24 3.45 8.15
N GLU A 213 12.01 3.40 8.64
CA GLU A 213 11.73 3.74 10.05
C GLU A 213 12.34 2.72 11.01
N LEU A 214 12.29 1.43 10.68
CA LEU A 214 12.93 0.38 11.48
C LEU A 214 14.46 0.49 11.49
N GLU A 215 15.08 0.80 10.35
CA GLU A 215 16.51 1.08 10.27
C GLU A 215 16.91 2.29 11.14
N LYS A 216 16.11 3.36 11.10
CA LYS A 216 16.31 4.54 11.93
C LYS A 216 16.15 4.21 13.43
N ILE A 217 15.14 3.42 13.80
CA ILE A 217 14.95 2.94 15.17
C ILE A 217 16.15 2.09 15.62
N GLN A 218 16.67 1.22 14.74
CA GLN A 218 17.83 0.39 15.02
C GLN A 218 19.08 1.23 15.29
N LEU A 219 19.33 2.26 14.49
CA LEU A 219 20.45 3.18 14.68
C LEU A 219 20.34 3.98 15.99
N TYR A 220 19.12 4.39 16.36
CA TYR A 220 18.86 5.14 17.58
C TYR A 220 18.92 4.29 18.85
N CYS A 221 18.30 3.14 18.82
CA CYS A 221 18.18 2.27 20.01
C CYS A 221 19.39 1.35 20.22
N GLY A 222 20.12 0.99 19.16
CA GLY A 222 21.17 -0.01 19.24
C GLY A 222 20.65 -1.34 19.82
N ASP A 223 21.35 -1.87 20.82
CA ASP A 223 21.00 -3.16 21.44
C ASP A 223 19.96 -3.07 22.56
N ARG A 224 19.47 -1.86 22.91
CA ARG A 224 18.44 -1.74 23.97
C ARG A 224 17.05 -2.14 23.45
N VAL A 225 16.16 -2.41 24.39
CA VAL A 225 14.74 -2.67 24.07
C VAL A 225 14.07 -1.39 23.55
N VAL A 226 13.36 -1.50 22.45
CA VAL A 226 12.58 -0.40 21.85
C VAL A 226 11.33 -0.14 22.70
N THR A 227 11.11 1.11 23.09
CA THR A 227 9.93 1.57 23.85
C THR A 227 8.87 2.19 22.95
N ASP A 228 7.65 2.42 23.49
CA ASP A 228 6.59 3.13 22.77
C ASP A 228 7.03 4.57 22.46
N GLU A 229 7.75 5.22 23.39
CA GLU A 229 8.27 6.59 23.24
C GLU A 229 9.26 6.69 22.09
N ASP A 230 10.14 5.70 21.92
CA ASP A 230 11.08 5.67 20.79
C ASP A 230 10.36 5.63 19.44
N VAL A 231 9.34 4.78 19.33
CA VAL A 231 8.54 4.70 18.11
C VAL A 231 7.84 6.03 17.83
N LEU A 232 7.22 6.64 18.85
CA LEU A 232 6.51 7.91 18.69
C LEU A 232 7.46 9.09 18.42
N LEU A 233 8.70 9.05 18.92
CA LEU A 233 9.71 10.07 18.68
C LEU A 233 10.23 10.03 17.24
N LEU A 234 10.46 8.82 16.71
CA LEU A 234 11.16 8.63 15.45
C LEU A 234 10.20 8.44 14.27
N ALA A 235 8.99 7.90 14.50
CA ALA A 235 8.02 7.71 13.44
C ALA A 235 7.58 9.03 12.80
N PRO A 236 7.33 9.06 11.50
CA PRO A 236 6.89 10.27 10.83
C PRO A 236 5.53 10.71 11.39
N ARG A 237 5.37 12.01 11.55
CA ARG A 237 4.07 12.59 11.91
C ARG A 237 3.16 12.55 10.69
N THR A 238 2.41 11.48 10.58
CA THR A 238 1.37 11.32 9.54
C THR A 238 0.01 11.71 10.11
N ALA A 239 -0.96 12.01 9.25
CA ALA A 239 -2.36 12.19 9.64
C ALA A 239 -2.87 11.02 10.50
N GLN A 240 -2.37 9.84 10.26
CA GLN A 240 -2.69 8.64 11.04
C GLN A 240 -2.13 8.72 12.48
N ALA A 241 -0.91 9.22 12.67
CA ALA A 241 -0.31 9.42 13.98
C ALA A 241 -1.09 10.47 14.79
N ASP A 242 -1.51 11.55 14.14
CA ASP A 242 -2.35 12.57 14.77
C ASP A 242 -3.69 12.02 15.24
N ILE A 243 -4.33 11.16 14.44
CA ILE A 243 -5.58 10.49 14.84
C ILE A 243 -5.38 9.62 16.08
N TRP A 244 -4.22 8.96 16.21
CA TRP A 244 -3.94 8.17 17.41
C TRP A 244 -3.79 9.04 18.65
N GLN A 245 -2.97 10.09 18.57
CA GLN A 245 -2.82 11.04 19.67
C GLN A 245 -4.15 11.71 20.03
N LEU A 246 -4.96 12.02 19.01
CA LEU A 246 -6.30 12.55 19.20
C LEU A 246 -7.20 11.58 19.97
N LEU A 247 -7.21 10.30 19.58
CA LEU A 247 -8.00 9.29 20.27
C LEU A 247 -7.49 9.03 21.70
N ASP A 248 -6.19 9.13 21.95
CA ASP A 248 -5.62 9.04 23.29
C ASP A 248 -6.04 10.24 24.16
N ALA A 249 -6.05 11.45 23.60
CA ALA A 249 -6.54 12.64 24.29
C ALA A 249 -8.06 12.53 24.60
N ILE A 250 -8.85 11.97 23.69
CA ILE A 250 -10.27 11.67 23.90
C ILE A 250 -10.42 10.62 25.00
N GLU A 251 -9.63 9.55 24.98
CA GLU A 251 -9.62 8.49 25.99
C GLU A 251 -9.24 9.05 27.37
N ALA A 252 -8.29 9.98 27.44
CA ALA A 252 -7.87 10.64 28.67
C ALA A 252 -8.88 11.67 29.17
N GLY A 253 -9.90 12.04 28.39
CA GLY A 253 -10.87 13.08 28.74
C GLY A 253 -10.30 14.49 28.71
N LYS A 254 -9.41 14.77 27.77
CA LYS A 254 -8.72 16.05 27.61
C LYS A 254 -9.18 16.78 26.33
N PRO A 255 -10.37 17.42 26.32
CA PRO A 255 -10.91 18.03 25.12
C PRO A 255 -10.04 19.17 24.56
N GLY A 256 -9.38 19.95 25.42
CA GLY A 256 -8.47 21.00 25.00
C GLY A 256 -7.22 20.44 24.27
N GLU A 257 -6.69 19.31 24.71
CA GLU A 257 -5.57 18.64 24.03
C GLU A 257 -6.03 18.05 22.70
N ALA A 258 -7.19 17.40 22.66
CA ALA A 258 -7.80 16.86 21.45
C ALA A 258 -8.01 17.97 20.40
N HIS A 259 -8.54 19.11 20.79
CA HIS A 259 -8.72 20.28 19.91
C HIS A 259 -7.39 20.83 19.39
N ARG A 260 -6.37 20.95 20.26
CA ARG A 260 -5.04 21.41 19.88
C ARG A 260 -4.38 20.48 18.84
N ILE A 261 -4.55 19.16 18.98
CA ILE A 261 -4.02 18.16 18.02
C ILE A 261 -4.66 18.36 16.65
N VAL A 262 -5.99 18.50 16.59
CA VAL A 262 -6.70 18.72 15.31
C VAL A 262 -6.23 20.03 14.66
N LYS A 263 -6.20 21.12 15.41
CA LYS A 263 -5.70 22.41 14.89
C LYS A 263 -4.28 22.33 14.37
N ALA A 264 -3.40 21.64 15.08
CA ALA A 264 -2.02 21.45 14.63
C ALA A 264 -1.92 20.59 13.36
N ALA A 265 -2.77 19.60 13.18
CA ALA A 265 -2.84 18.80 11.95
C ALA A 265 -3.31 19.67 10.77
N LEU A 266 -4.38 20.42 10.94
CA LEU A 266 -4.91 21.34 9.92
C LEU A 266 -3.89 22.44 9.55
N ALA A 267 -3.21 23.04 10.54
CA ALA A 267 -2.18 24.04 10.31
C ALA A 267 -0.94 23.51 9.55
N ARG A 268 -0.68 22.20 9.60
CA ARG A 268 0.36 21.54 8.78
C ARG A 268 -0.12 21.21 7.35
N GLY A 269 -1.36 21.54 6.99
CA GLY A 269 -1.93 21.28 5.66
C GLY A 269 -2.59 19.91 5.52
N GLU A 270 -2.85 19.20 6.63
CA GLU A 270 -3.62 17.94 6.56
C GLU A 270 -5.04 18.23 6.06
N SER A 271 -5.48 17.48 5.08
CA SER A 271 -6.80 17.64 4.51
C SER A 271 -7.91 17.26 5.51
N PRO A 272 -8.88 18.16 5.77
CA PRO A 272 -10.04 17.84 6.62
C PRO A 272 -10.79 16.59 6.18
N VAL A 273 -10.87 16.32 4.87
CA VAL A 273 -11.49 15.11 4.31
C VAL A 273 -10.75 13.85 4.75
N VAL A 274 -9.41 13.88 4.75
CA VAL A 274 -8.57 12.78 5.20
C VAL A 274 -8.74 12.54 6.70
N LEU A 275 -8.81 13.60 7.51
CA LEU A 275 -9.05 13.50 8.95
C LEU A 275 -10.43 12.89 9.25
N VAL A 276 -11.48 13.33 8.54
CA VAL A 276 -12.85 12.76 8.66
C VAL A 276 -12.87 11.28 8.28
N ALA A 277 -12.25 10.91 7.16
CA ALA A 277 -12.19 9.52 6.70
C ALA A 277 -11.45 8.61 7.71
N SER A 278 -10.34 9.10 8.25
CA SER A 278 -9.54 8.39 9.26
C SER A 278 -10.31 8.23 10.57
N LEU A 279 -10.94 9.29 11.08
CA LEU A 279 -11.83 9.21 12.26
C LEU A 279 -12.99 8.24 12.04
N ALA A 280 -13.64 8.30 10.88
CA ALA A 280 -14.74 7.41 10.54
C ALA A 280 -14.29 5.94 10.51
N SER A 281 -13.09 5.67 10.01
CA SER A 281 -12.50 4.33 10.03
C SER A 281 -12.33 3.83 11.48
N GLN A 282 -11.75 4.65 12.36
CA GLN A 282 -11.53 4.30 13.76
C GLN A 282 -12.83 4.06 14.53
N VAL A 283 -13.79 4.97 14.41
CA VAL A 283 -15.09 4.82 15.09
C VAL A 283 -15.84 3.57 14.60
N ARG A 284 -15.74 3.24 13.30
CA ARG A 284 -16.31 1.99 12.77
C ARG A 284 -15.65 0.75 13.34
N ILE A 285 -14.33 0.73 13.51
CA ILE A 285 -13.62 -0.39 14.12
C ILE A 285 -14.04 -0.54 15.59
N MET A 286 -14.12 0.57 16.33
CA MET A 286 -14.61 0.57 17.73
C MET A 286 -16.02 0.01 17.85
N ALA A 287 -16.95 0.46 17.00
CA ALA A 287 -18.34 -0.02 16.99
C ALA A 287 -18.41 -1.52 16.68
N ARG A 288 -17.71 -1.98 15.65
CA ARG A 288 -17.67 -3.39 15.25
C ARG A 288 -17.01 -4.28 16.32
N ALA A 289 -15.93 -3.81 16.93
CA ALA A 289 -15.26 -4.56 18.00
C ALA A 289 -16.19 -4.76 19.22
N ARG A 290 -16.90 -3.70 19.60
CA ARG A 290 -17.86 -3.75 20.72
C ARG A 290 -19.05 -4.65 20.39
N GLU A 291 -19.68 -4.46 19.23
CA GLU A 291 -20.80 -5.29 18.76
C GLU A 291 -20.45 -6.79 18.76
N ARG A 292 -19.28 -7.15 18.25
CA ARG A 292 -18.82 -8.54 18.24
C ARG A 292 -18.54 -9.09 19.65
N THR A 293 -18.00 -8.25 20.54
CA THR A 293 -17.79 -8.63 21.93
C THR A 293 -19.12 -8.85 22.65
N GLU A 294 -20.10 -7.98 22.45
CA GLU A 294 -21.45 -8.13 23.01
C GLU A 294 -22.17 -9.36 22.44
N ALA A 295 -21.86 -9.76 21.19
CA ALA A 295 -22.32 -11.01 20.58
C ALA A 295 -21.54 -12.26 21.04
N GLY A 296 -20.67 -12.15 22.05
CA GLY A 296 -19.95 -13.28 22.67
C GLY A 296 -18.67 -13.70 21.94
N VAL A 297 -18.18 -12.95 20.95
CA VAL A 297 -16.91 -13.26 20.29
C VAL A 297 -15.75 -12.96 21.23
N PRO A 298 -14.87 -13.94 21.54
CA PRO A 298 -13.76 -13.71 22.45
C PRO A 298 -12.76 -12.70 21.84
N ALA A 299 -12.15 -11.89 22.70
CA ALA A 299 -11.21 -10.83 22.27
C ALA A 299 -10.04 -11.36 21.42
N SER A 300 -9.59 -12.59 21.68
CA SER A 300 -8.52 -13.26 20.92
C SER A 300 -8.91 -13.57 19.46
N ALA A 301 -10.19 -13.76 19.16
CA ALA A 301 -10.69 -14.05 17.82
C ALA A 301 -11.04 -12.79 17.02
N LEU A 302 -11.20 -11.63 17.69
CA LEU A 302 -11.58 -10.37 17.04
C LEU A 302 -10.63 -9.92 15.92
N PRO A 303 -9.30 -10.06 16.03
CA PRO A 303 -8.39 -9.69 14.93
C PRO A 303 -8.73 -10.40 13.62
N GLY A 304 -8.98 -11.71 13.68
CA GLY A 304 -9.39 -12.49 12.51
C GLY A 304 -10.76 -12.10 11.97
N VAL A 305 -11.74 -11.89 12.87
CA VAL A 305 -13.12 -11.52 12.48
C VAL A 305 -13.19 -10.12 11.87
N LEU A 306 -12.40 -9.17 12.39
CA LEU A 306 -12.38 -7.78 11.92
C LEU A 306 -11.42 -7.59 10.75
N GLY A 307 -10.52 -8.55 10.51
CA GLY A 307 -9.47 -8.45 9.49
C GLY A 307 -8.52 -7.29 9.78
N ALA A 308 -8.19 -7.08 11.05
CA ALA A 308 -7.34 -5.99 11.51
C ALA A 308 -6.22 -6.52 12.40
N ASN A 309 -5.11 -5.77 12.48
CA ASN A 309 -3.98 -6.10 13.34
C ASN A 309 -4.44 -6.20 14.81
N ARG A 310 -3.86 -7.15 15.56
CA ARG A 310 -4.16 -7.40 16.97
C ARG A 310 -4.04 -6.13 17.82
N PHE A 311 -2.98 -5.36 17.64
CA PHE A 311 -2.76 -4.10 18.34
C PHE A 311 -3.94 -3.13 18.15
N TRP A 312 -4.40 -2.96 16.90
CA TRP A 312 -5.52 -2.11 16.55
C TRP A 312 -6.81 -2.52 17.22
N VAL A 313 -7.09 -3.82 17.21
CA VAL A 313 -8.31 -4.36 17.79
C VAL A 313 -8.31 -4.17 19.30
N GLU A 314 -7.20 -4.45 19.98
CA GLU A 314 -7.08 -4.27 21.43
C GLU A 314 -7.25 -2.80 21.83
N GLN A 315 -6.60 -1.86 21.13
CA GLN A 315 -6.75 -0.43 21.36
C GLN A 315 -8.18 0.04 21.08
N SER A 316 -8.77 -0.39 19.97
CA SER A 316 -10.14 -0.02 19.60
C SER A 316 -11.15 -0.56 20.60
N LEU A 317 -10.95 -1.79 21.10
CA LEU A 317 -11.82 -2.39 22.11
C LEU A 317 -11.72 -1.65 23.45
N ARG A 318 -10.51 -1.28 23.89
CA ARG A 318 -10.29 -0.48 25.10
C ARG A 318 -11.05 0.85 25.02
N ARG A 319 -10.90 1.56 23.90
CA ARG A 319 -11.58 2.84 23.67
C ARG A 319 -13.10 2.69 23.51
N ALA A 320 -13.55 1.64 22.84
CA ALA A 320 -14.96 1.37 22.63
C ALA A 320 -15.75 1.20 23.95
N ARG A 321 -15.10 0.74 25.03
CA ARG A 321 -15.70 0.62 26.37
C ARG A 321 -16.10 1.97 26.98
N LEU A 322 -15.50 3.06 26.51
CA LEU A 322 -15.79 4.42 27.00
C LEU A 322 -17.06 5.02 26.39
N PHE A 323 -17.62 4.39 25.37
CA PHE A 323 -18.79 4.87 24.64
C PHE A 323 -19.91 3.85 24.66
N ASP A 324 -21.14 4.32 24.75
CA ASP A 324 -22.30 3.51 24.41
C ASP A 324 -22.32 3.16 22.92
N LEU A 325 -22.77 1.96 22.55
CA LEU A 325 -22.81 1.50 21.16
C LEU A 325 -23.65 2.45 20.28
N ASN A 326 -24.77 2.95 20.80
CA ASN A 326 -25.59 3.95 20.10
C ASN A 326 -24.83 5.27 19.88
N ALA A 327 -23.95 5.69 20.81
CA ALA A 327 -23.11 6.86 20.67
C ALA A 327 -22.11 6.67 19.52
N LEU A 328 -21.51 5.49 19.39
CA LEU A 328 -20.63 5.16 18.27
C LEU A 328 -21.37 5.21 16.92
N TYR A 329 -22.57 4.65 16.84
CA TYR A 329 -23.39 4.73 15.62
C TYR A 329 -23.85 6.17 15.29
N ARG A 330 -24.19 6.98 16.30
CA ARG A 330 -24.46 8.42 16.08
C ARG A 330 -23.24 9.14 15.54
N SER A 331 -22.06 8.83 16.07
CA SER A 331 -20.79 9.40 15.59
C SER A 331 -20.48 9.02 14.15
N ILE A 332 -20.72 7.77 13.73
CA ILE A 332 -20.55 7.31 12.35
C ILE A 332 -21.49 8.10 11.41
N ARG A 333 -22.77 8.24 11.79
CA ARG A 333 -23.74 9.02 11.01
C ARG A 333 -23.37 10.50 10.91
N LYS A 334 -22.85 11.08 12.00
CA LYS A 334 -22.42 12.48 12.01
C LYS A 334 -21.19 12.67 11.09
N LEU A 335 -20.21 11.75 11.13
CA LEU A 335 -19.05 11.79 10.23
C LEU A 335 -19.47 11.66 8.75
N ALA A 336 -20.41 10.78 8.43
CA ALA A 336 -20.93 10.66 7.06
C ALA A 336 -21.60 11.96 6.57
N ARG A 337 -22.34 12.67 7.43
CA ARG A 337 -22.93 13.98 7.11
C ARG A 337 -21.86 15.04 6.92
N ILE A 338 -20.82 15.05 7.75
CA ILE A 338 -19.69 15.98 7.64
C ILE A 338 -18.96 15.73 6.31
N ASP A 339 -18.66 14.50 5.97
CA ASP A 339 -17.99 14.12 4.71
C ASP A 339 -18.78 14.61 3.50
N LEU A 340 -20.10 14.37 3.50
CA LEU A 340 -20.99 14.87 2.45
C LEU A 340 -21.02 16.40 2.42
N GLY A 341 -21.16 17.05 3.57
CA GLY A 341 -21.23 18.51 3.68
C GLY A 341 -19.95 19.20 3.18
N ILE A 342 -18.78 18.63 3.47
CA ILE A 342 -17.50 19.12 2.96
C ILE A 342 -17.44 18.97 1.43
N LYS A 343 -17.80 17.81 0.90
CA LYS A 343 -17.77 17.51 -0.55
C LYS A 343 -18.75 18.35 -1.36
N THR A 344 -19.83 18.77 -0.74
CA THR A 344 -20.85 19.63 -1.37
C THR A 344 -20.69 21.13 -1.07
N GLY A 345 -19.66 21.50 -0.27
CA GLY A 345 -19.44 22.90 0.11
C GLY A 345 -20.45 23.49 1.11
N MET A 346 -21.26 22.64 1.76
CA MET A 346 -22.32 23.08 2.67
C MET A 346 -21.82 23.41 4.09
N VAL A 347 -20.62 22.96 4.45
CA VAL A 347 -20.04 23.19 5.77
C VAL A 347 -18.58 23.63 5.65
N ASP A 348 -18.15 24.47 6.57
CA ASP A 348 -16.74 24.77 6.71
C ASP A 348 -15.99 23.50 7.15
N PRO A 349 -14.98 23.05 6.40
CA PRO A 349 -14.32 21.77 6.65
C PRO A 349 -13.61 21.70 8.01
N GLU A 350 -12.91 22.77 8.39
CA GLU A 350 -12.11 22.79 9.62
C GLU A 350 -13.01 22.87 10.85
N ALA A 351 -13.98 23.78 10.85
CA ALA A 351 -14.95 23.92 11.93
C ALA A 351 -15.78 22.65 12.15
N ALA A 352 -16.12 21.93 11.06
CA ALA A 352 -16.86 20.68 11.15
C ALA A 352 -16.06 19.56 11.85
N VAL A 353 -14.76 19.43 11.53
CA VAL A 353 -13.87 18.46 12.19
C VAL A 353 -13.68 18.81 13.66
N GLU A 354 -13.37 20.07 13.98
CA GLU A 354 -13.19 20.54 15.36
C GLU A 354 -14.44 20.30 16.22
N SER A 355 -15.60 20.69 15.70
CA SER A 355 -16.90 20.49 16.37
C SER A 355 -17.22 19.00 16.59
N PHE A 356 -16.85 18.15 15.62
CA PHE A 356 -17.03 16.69 15.79
C PHE A 356 -16.16 16.15 16.91
N VAL A 357 -14.89 16.52 16.97
CA VAL A 357 -13.95 16.04 17.98
C VAL A 357 -14.40 16.45 19.39
N LEU A 358 -14.82 17.69 19.56
CA LEU A 358 -15.35 18.17 20.85
C LEU A 358 -16.62 17.40 21.25
N ALA A 359 -17.50 17.13 20.28
CA ALA A 359 -18.71 16.33 20.53
C ALA A 359 -18.37 14.87 20.89
N LEU A 360 -17.33 14.28 20.28
CA LEU A 360 -16.88 12.94 20.62
C LEU A 360 -16.28 12.88 22.02
N CYS A 361 -15.52 13.89 22.44
CA CYS A 361 -15.05 14.03 23.82
C CYS A 361 -16.22 14.11 24.82
N ALA A 362 -17.28 14.86 24.52
CA ALA A 362 -18.46 14.99 25.35
C ALA A 362 -19.29 13.71 25.45
N ALA A 363 -19.30 12.89 24.40
CA ALA A 363 -20.00 11.60 24.37
C ALA A 363 -19.34 10.50 25.21
N ARG A 364 -18.14 10.72 25.70
CA ARG A 364 -17.41 9.81 26.58
C ARG A 364 -18.11 9.74 27.96
N GLY A 365 -18.39 8.55 28.43
CA GLY A 365 -18.99 8.34 29.76
C GLY A 365 -20.51 8.35 29.82
N GLY A 366 -21.22 8.29 28.66
CA GLY A 366 -22.69 8.11 28.64
C GLY A 366 -23.49 9.35 29.08
N GLY A 367 -22.85 10.50 29.32
CA GLY A 367 -23.53 11.74 29.66
C GLY A 367 -23.91 12.50 28.39
N VAL A 368 -25.19 12.49 28.04
CA VAL A 368 -25.78 13.45 27.08
C VAL A 368 -25.69 14.81 27.76
N PRO A 369 -25.03 15.85 27.18
CA PRO A 369 -25.28 17.20 27.65
C PRO A 369 -26.74 17.54 27.32
N ALA A 370 -27.52 17.74 28.37
CA ALA A 370 -28.88 18.23 28.25
C ALA A 370 -28.86 19.63 27.60
N GLY A 371 -29.59 19.77 26.50
CA GLY A 371 -30.17 21.04 26.08
C GLY A 371 -29.26 22.04 25.39
N GLY A 372 -28.93 21.83 24.14
CA GLY A 372 -28.70 22.91 23.17
C GLY A 372 -29.98 23.01 22.30
N ASN A 373 -30.68 24.10 22.45
CA ASN A 373 -31.97 24.46 21.86
C ASN A 373 -31.91 24.43 20.31
N GLU A 374 -32.32 23.31 19.68
CA GLU A 374 -32.58 23.24 18.24
C GLU A 374 -33.89 23.97 17.90
N LYS A 375 -33.86 25.27 17.85
CA LYS A 375 -34.85 26.08 17.11
C LYS A 375 -34.19 26.62 15.85
N GLY A 376 -34.16 25.81 14.82
CA GLY A 376 -33.77 26.14 13.47
C GLY A 376 -34.23 25.02 12.55
N ARG A 377 -35.55 24.99 12.27
CA ARG A 377 -36.13 24.07 11.28
C ARG A 377 -35.66 24.46 9.89
N GLY A 378 -34.64 23.85 9.39
CA GLY A 378 -34.39 23.72 7.98
C GLY A 378 -34.96 22.39 7.52
N THR A 379 -36.10 22.41 6.86
CA THR A 379 -36.70 21.24 6.19
C THR A 379 -35.87 20.88 4.98
N TRP A 380 -35.28 19.68 5.01
CA TRP A 380 -34.61 19.11 3.84
C TRP A 380 -35.66 18.52 2.88
N PRO A 381 -35.53 18.71 1.54
CA PRO A 381 -36.37 18.02 0.59
C PRO A 381 -36.02 16.54 0.54
N THR A 382 -37.02 15.68 0.66
CA THR A 382 -36.92 14.25 0.35
C THR A 382 -36.71 14.07 -1.14
N PRO A 383 -35.76 13.27 -1.61
CA PRO A 383 -35.68 12.89 -3.02
C PRO A 383 -36.84 11.93 -3.36
N ASN A 384 -37.51 12.19 -4.46
CA ASN A 384 -38.40 11.24 -5.13
C ASN A 384 -37.62 10.06 -5.70
#